data_84e71230c074e962978e19da0cb5ba21
#
_entry.id   84e71230c074e962978e19da0cb5ba21
#
_cell.length_a   1.000
_cell.length_b   1.000
_cell.length_c   1.000
_cell.angle_alpha   90.00
_cell.angle_beta   90.00
_cell.angle_gamma   90.00
#
_symmetry.space_group_name_H-M   'P 1'
#
loop_
_entity.id
_entity.type
_entity.pdbx_description
1 polymer ?
#
loop_
_entity_poly.entity_id
_entity_poly.type
_entity_poly.pdbx_seq_one_letter_code
_entity_poly.pdbx_strand_id
1 'polypeptide(L)'
;MFSALANSFKIPDLKKRLMVTGLLLAIYRIGCYVPTPGIDGQALTEFFNRIAKTQGGTLFGIINMFSGGAMERLTIFALGIMPYISASIILQLLTAVIPALEKLAKEGKAGHERINQYTRYATVGLSLVQSFFIALWLENPARFEGLRIVMHPGWGFRILTVLTLTTGTIFIMWLGEQIQERGIGNGISLVITAGIISRIPTALHQLFTLISPFAASRRQIQPFTLLIMAAFLVFVVFAVILITQGQRKIPVQYARRIVGRKIFGGQSTYIPLKVDTSGVIAIIFAQSIILFPATLASFIPNPTFQKWAQGLVRGHLLYTLVYAAMIIFFCYFYTAIVFNPNDLSENMKKYGGFIPGIRPGTSTAEFLDFVMTRITLACAMFIAFIAIFPDFIMAWLKIPYLVASFFGGTGILIVVGVMLDTVKQIESHLLMHHYEGFIKSGRIRGRK
;
A
#
# COMPACT_ATOMS: atom_id res chain seq x y z
N MET A 1 11.70 0.31 -20.01
CA MET A 1 11.06 1.22 -19.05
C MET A 1 11.18 2.69 -19.45
N PHE A 2 12.38 3.31 -19.53
CA PHE A 2 12.49 4.74 -19.89
C PHE A 2 11.93 5.08 -21.27
N SER A 3 12.12 4.23 -22.28
CA SER A 3 11.55 4.40 -23.62
C SER A 3 10.03 4.30 -23.64
N ALA A 4 9.42 3.45 -22.80
CA ALA A 4 7.98 3.33 -22.65
C ALA A 4 7.38 4.61 -22.03
N LEU A 5 8.02 5.14 -20.98
CA LEU A 5 7.63 6.41 -20.36
C LEU A 5 7.75 7.59 -21.32
N ALA A 6 8.84 7.67 -22.08
CA ALA A 6 9.03 8.74 -23.09
C ALA A 6 7.97 8.65 -24.21
N ASN A 7 7.60 7.45 -24.65
CA ASN A 7 6.57 7.23 -25.67
C ASN A 7 5.15 7.45 -25.14
N SER A 8 4.93 7.32 -23.82
CA SER A 8 3.59 7.57 -23.23
C SER A 8 3.14 9.02 -23.37
N PHE A 9 4.06 9.97 -23.39
CA PHE A 9 3.76 11.39 -23.61
C PHE A 9 3.39 11.73 -25.07
N LYS A 10 3.68 10.84 -26.03
CA LYS A 10 3.33 11.03 -27.44
C LYS A 10 1.89 10.66 -27.75
N ILE A 11 1.26 9.83 -26.90
CA ILE A 11 -0.14 9.40 -27.09
C ILE A 11 -1.06 10.34 -26.32
N PRO A 12 -2.00 11.05 -27.00
CA PRO A 12 -2.79 12.10 -26.36
C PRO A 12 -3.68 11.60 -25.23
N ASP A 13 -4.28 10.41 -25.36
CA ASP A 13 -5.13 9.82 -24.31
C ASP A 13 -4.33 9.47 -23.06
N LEU A 14 -3.18 8.83 -23.23
CA LEU A 14 -2.30 8.44 -22.14
C LEU A 14 -1.72 9.67 -21.44
N LYS A 15 -1.33 10.70 -22.22
CA LYS A 15 -0.88 11.99 -21.69
C LYS A 15 -1.95 12.65 -20.83
N LYS A 16 -3.23 12.64 -21.28
CA LYS A 16 -4.36 13.19 -20.52
C LYS A 16 -4.53 12.47 -19.18
N ARG A 17 -4.50 11.13 -19.17
CA ARG A 17 -4.60 10.32 -17.94
C ARG A 17 -3.46 10.58 -16.97
N LEU A 18 -2.21 10.67 -17.47
CA LEU A 18 -1.05 11.02 -16.65
C LEU A 18 -1.16 12.42 -16.04
N MET A 19 -1.62 13.41 -16.84
CA MET A 19 -1.85 14.77 -16.34
C MET A 19 -2.93 14.81 -15.26
N VAL A 20 -4.04 14.06 -15.43
CA VAL A 20 -5.10 13.97 -14.42
C VAL A 20 -4.53 13.36 -13.13
N THR A 21 -3.78 12.26 -13.22
CA THR A 21 -3.13 11.64 -12.05
C THR A 21 -2.21 12.64 -11.34
N GLY A 22 -1.34 13.32 -12.07
CA GLY A 22 -0.42 14.32 -11.50
C GLY A 22 -1.15 15.50 -10.85
N LEU A 23 -2.22 16.00 -11.49
CA LEU A 23 -3.03 17.09 -10.95
C LEU A 23 -3.72 16.69 -9.64
N LEU A 24 -4.35 15.50 -9.60
CA LEU A 24 -5.05 15.01 -8.40
C LEU A 24 -4.07 14.75 -7.24
N LEU A 25 -2.86 14.24 -7.53
CA LEU A 25 -1.79 14.10 -6.53
C LEU A 25 -1.27 15.47 -6.04
N ALA A 26 -1.21 16.48 -6.90
CA ALA A 26 -0.86 17.84 -6.51
C ALA A 26 -1.92 18.45 -5.57
N ILE A 27 -3.22 18.27 -5.87
CA ILE A 27 -4.33 18.70 -5.00
C ILE A 27 -4.22 18.02 -3.64
N TYR A 28 -3.98 16.69 -3.60
CA TYR A 28 -3.73 15.97 -2.37
C TYR A 28 -2.57 16.60 -1.60
N ARG A 29 -1.49 16.95 -2.27
CA ARG A 29 -0.31 17.52 -1.62
C ARG A 29 -0.57 18.90 -1.03
N ILE A 30 -1.33 19.75 -1.73
CA ILE A 30 -1.74 21.08 -1.22
C ILE A 30 -2.57 20.92 0.07
N GLY A 31 -3.54 20.00 0.08
CA GLY A 31 -4.37 19.75 1.26
C GLY A 31 -3.60 19.25 2.50
N CYS A 32 -2.43 18.59 2.30
CA CYS A 32 -1.54 18.24 3.42
C CYS A 32 -0.87 19.44 4.12
N TYR A 33 -1.06 20.67 3.63
CA TYR A 33 -0.56 21.89 4.25
C TYR A 33 -1.65 22.79 4.81
N VAL A 34 -2.92 22.50 4.56
CA VAL A 34 -4.05 23.28 5.07
C VAL A 34 -4.33 22.89 6.54
N PRO A 35 -4.08 23.76 7.51
CA PRO A 35 -4.25 23.41 8.92
C PRO A 35 -5.72 23.26 9.29
N THR A 36 -6.00 22.39 10.27
CA THR A 36 -7.33 22.29 10.89
C THR A 36 -7.60 23.53 11.72
N PRO A 37 -8.78 24.18 11.61
CA PRO A 37 -9.10 25.39 12.38
C PRO A 37 -9.09 25.14 13.90
N GLY A 38 -8.63 26.12 14.67
CA GLY A 38 -8.63 26.09 16.14
C GLY A 38 -7.42 25.40 16.78
N ILE A 39 -6.41 25.03 15.98
CA ILE A 39 -5.20 24.34 16.43
C ILE A 39 -3.97 25.20 16.14
N ASP A 40 -3.06 25.26 17.10
CA ASP A 40 -1.73 25.83 16.91
C ASP A 40 -0.80 24.76 16.29
N GLY A 41 -0.64 24.83 14.96
CA GLY A 41 0.21 23.91 14.23
C GLY A 41 1.70 24.04 14.54
N GLN A 42 2.15 25.21 15.03
CA GLN A 42 3.56 25.41 15.40
C GLN A 42 3.88 24.70 16.71
N ALA A 43 3.04 24.87 17.73
CA ALA A 43 3.17 24.18 19.00
C ALA A 43 3.13 22.65 18.82
N LEU A 44 2.26 22.16 17.95
CA LEU A 44 2.15 20.74 17.65
C LEU A 44 3.41 20.22 16.93
N THR A 45 3.92 20.92 15.95
CA THR A 45 5.16 20.56 15.24
C THR A 45 6.35 20.53 16.19
N GLU A 46 6.45 21.47 17.12
CA GLU A 46 7.50 21.52 18.15
C GLU A 46 7.42 20.29 19.07
N PHE A 47 6.21 19.92 19.50
CA PHE A 47 5.98 18.72 20.31
C PHE A 47 6.43 17.45 19.57
N PHE A 48 6.03 17.27 18.29
CA PHE A 48 6.46 16.11 17.50
C PHE A 48 7.97 16.07 17.28
N ASN A 49 8.62 17.21 17.09
CA ASN A 49 10.07 17.31 16.96
C ASN A 49 10.80 16.93 18.26
N ARG A 50 10.24 17.28 19.44
CA ARG A 50 10.77 16.85 20.74
C ARG A 50 10.66 15.33 20.90
N ILE A 51 9.48 14.76 20.65
CA ILE A 51 9.27 13.29 20.73
C ILE A 51 10.18 12.53 19.76
N ALA A 52 10.34 13.02 18.54
CA ALA A 52 11.20 12.39 17.55
C ALA A 52 12.67 12.31 17.99
N LYS A 53 13.12 13.25 18.81
CA LYS A 53 14.48 13.26 19.40
C LYS A 53 14.61 12.34 20.60
N THR A 54 13.55 12.15 21.38
CA THR A 54 13.58 11.44 22.68
C THR A 54 13.22 9.97 22.56
N GLN A 55 12.27 9.62 21.70
CA GLN A 55 11.79 8.25 21.51
C GLN A 55 11.88 7.86 20.03
N GLY A 56 12.81 7.03 19.67
CA GLY A 56 12.92 6.48 18.31
C GLY A 56 11.68 5.65 17.98
N GLY A 57 10.94 6.05 16.94
CA GLY A 57 9.90 5.22 16.33
C GLY A 57 8.55 5.20 17.05
N THR A 58 8.00 6.36 17.41
CA THR A 58 6.65 6.44 17.97
C THR A 58 5.59 6.04 16.96
N LEU A 59 4.46 5.51 17.45
CA LEU A 59 3.25 5.19 16.67
C LEU A 59 2.82 6.37 15.76
N PHE A 60 2.88 7.59 16.31
CA PHE A 60 2.59 8.83 15.56
C PHE A 60 3.56 9.09 14.41
N GLY A 61 4.83 8.68 14.51
CA GLY A 61 5.81 8.78 13.43
C GLY A 61 5.42 7.93 12.23
N ILE A 62 4.85 6.74 12.46
CA ILE A 62 4.37 5.84 11.40
C ILE A 62 3.13 6.44 10.73
N ILE A 63 2.14 6.88 11.52
CA ILE A 63 0.93 7.53 10.98
C ILE A 63 1.32 8.77 10.16
N ASN A 64 2.27 9.55 10.65
CA ASN A 64 2.77 10.74 9.99
C ASN A 64 3.49 10.41 8.66
N MET A 65 4.16 9.27 8.56
CA MET A 65 4.76 8.79 7.31
C MET A 65 3.69 8.48 6.25
N PHE A 66 2.60 7.80 6.64
CA PHE A 66 1.51 7.46 5.72
C PHE A 66 0.64 8.67 5.33
N SER A 67 0.48 9.64 6.24
CA SER A 67 -0.23 10.88 5.95
C SER A 67 0.62 11.93 5.23
N GLY A 68 1.89 11.61 4.90
CA GLY A 68 2.78 12.53 4.21
C GLY A 68 3.16 13.78 5.00
N GLY A 69 3.17 13.70 6.34
CA GLY A 69 3.44 14.81 7.24
C GLY A 69 2.21 15.61 7.67
N ALA A 70 1.03 15.22 7.24
CA ALA A 70 -0.22 15.88 7.55
C ALA A 70 -0.58 15.79 9.06
N MET A 71 -0.21 14.67 9.71
CA MET A 71 -0.48 14.47 11.15
C MET A 71 0.37 15.38 12.04
N GLU A 72 1.62 15.64 11.69
CA GLU A 72 2.55 16.50 12.44
C GLU A 72 2.06 17.94 12.56
N ARG A 73 1.29 18.41 11.57
CA ARG A 73 0.72 19.76 11.50
C ARG A 73 -0.78 19.79 11.79
N LEU A 74 -1.36 18.64 12.03
CA LEU A 74 -2.80 18.37 12.09
C LEU A 74 -3.58 19.12 11.01
N THR A 75 -3.27 18.81 9.77
CA THR A 75 -3.97 19.37 8.62
C THR A 75 -5.31 18.67 8.39
N ILE A 76 -6.13 19.19 7.48
CA ILE A 76 -7.41 18.57 7.10
C ILE A 76 -7.25 17.10 6.68
N PHE A 77 -6.04 16.70 6.23
CA PHE A 77 -5.71 15.35 5.85
C PHE A 77 -4.90 14.55 6.90
N ALA A 78 -4.97 14.96 8.17
CA ALA A 78 -4.18 14.33 9.24
C ALA A 78 -4.47 12.85 9.44
N LEU A 79 -5.73 12.39 9.29
CA LEU A 79 -6.10 10.97 9.30
C LEU A 79 -5.57 10.22 8.06
N GLY A 80 -5.28 10.95 6.98
CA GLY A 80 -4.87 10.35 5.71
C GLY A 80 -5.93 9.40 5.15
N ILE A 81 -5.46 8.35 4.48
CA ILE A 81 -6.30 7.31 3.87
C ILE A 81 -6.50 6.09 4.81
N MET A 82 -5.93 6.13 6.03
CA MET A 82 -5.96 4.99 6.96
C MET A 82 -7.37 4.48 7.29
N PRO A 83 -8.40 5.33 7.57
CA PRO A 83 -9.75 4.86 7.83
C PRO A 83 -10.34 4.08 6.67
N TYR A 84 -10.07 4.51 5.43
CA TYR A 84 -10.52 3.79 4.23
C TYR A 84 -9.85 2.43 4.07
N ILE A 85 -8.54 2.36 4.29
CA ILE A 85 -7.80 1.10 4.22
C ILE A 85 -8.36 0.12 5.26
N SER A 86 -8.55 0.57 6.51
CA SER A 86 -9.13 -0.26 7.56
C SER A 86 -10.54 -0.76 7.21
N ALA A 87 -11.40 0.11 6.69
CA ALA A 87 -12.74 -0.24 6.22
C ALA A 87 -12.70 -1.28 5.09
N SER A 88 -11.82 -1.07 4.11
CA SER A 88 -11.65 -1.99 2.97
C SER A 88 -11.19 -3.37 3.42
N ILE A 89 -10.23 -3.44 4.36
CA ILE A 89 -9.75 -4.71 4.93
C ILE A 89 -10.88 -5.43 5.66
N ILE A 90 -11.59 -4.72 6.53
CA ILE A 90 -12.69 -5.29 7.30
C ILE A 90 -13.75 -5.88 6.36
N LEU A 91 -14.15 -5.16 5.31
CA LEU A 91 -15.13 -5.66 4.36
C LEU A 91 -14.63 -6.82 3.51
N GLN A 92 -13.34 -6.82 3.12
CA GLN A 92 -12.76 -7.95 2.40
C GLN A 92 -12.70 -9.22 3.28
N LEU A 93 -12.34 -9.08 4.55
CA LEU A 93 -12.40 -10.19 5.50
C LEU A 93 -13.84 -10.68 5.72
N LEU A 94 -14.79 -9.76 5.87
CA LEU A 94 -16.21 -10.10 6.02
C LEU A 94 -16.79 -10.77 4.76
N THR A 95 -16.32 -10.39 3.58
CA THR A 95 -16.72 -11.03 2.31
C THR A 95 -16.28 -12.50 2.25
N ALA A 96 -15.15 -12.84 2.87
CA ALA A 96 -14.68 -14.22 2.95
C ALA A 96 -15.44 -15.06 4.01
N VAL A 97 -16.03 -14.42 5.04
CA VAL A 97 -16.68 -15.10 6.17
C VAL A 97 -18.20 -15.12 6.04
N ILE A 98 -18.81 -14.05 5.52
CA ILE A 98 -20.27 -13.90 5.44
C ILE A 98 -20.79 -14.37 4.08
N PRO A 99 -21.60 -15.46 4.01
CA PRO A 99 -22.08 -16.01 2.74
C PRO A 99 -22.91 -15.03 1.90
N ALA A 100 -23.59 -14.06 2.52
CA ALA A 100 -24.36 -13.04 1.82
C ALA A 100 -23.43 -12.07 1.05
N LEU A 101 -22.31 -11.68 1.63
CA LEU A 101 -21.31 -10.82 0.97
C LEU A 101 -20.50 -11.60 -0.08
N GLU A 102 -20.24 -12.89 0.16
CA GLU A 102 -19.60 -13.76 -0.83
C GLU A 102 -20.45 -13.89 -2.10
N LYS A 103 -21.77 -14.11 -1.94
CA LYS A 103 -22.71 -14.13 -3.09
C LYS A 103 -22.68 -12.81 -3.84
N LEU A 104 -22.70 -11.69 -3.13
CA LEU A 104 -22.62 -10.35 -3.71
C LEU A 104 -21.32 -10.16 -4.50
N ALA A 105 -20.18 -10.62 -3.99
CA ALA A 105 -18.89 -10.56 -4.68
C ALA A 105 -18.90 -11.38 -6.00
N LYS A 106 -19.63 -12.50 -6.03
CA LYS A 106 -19.79 -13.37 -7.22
C LYS A 106 -20.76 -12.81 -8.26
N GLU A 107 -21.58 -11.80 -7.95
CA GLU A 107 -22.48 -11.11 -8.90
C GLU A 107 -21.72 -10.23 -9.93
N GLY A 108 -20.40 -10.21 -9.88
CA GLY A 108 -19.56 -9.46 -10.82
C GLY A 108 -19.54 -7.96 -10.53
N LYS A 109 -19.59 -7.13 -11.59
CA LYS A 109 -19.38 -5.68 -11.47
C LYS A 109 -20.39 -4.99 -10.55
N ALA A 110 -21.68 -5.33 -10.65
CA ALA A 110 -22.73 -4.74 -9.80
C ALA A 110 -22.56 -5.06 -8.32
N GLY A 111 -22.15 -6.30 -8.00
CA GLY A 111 -21.86 -6.71 -6.62
C GLY A 111 -20.63 -6.00 -6.04
N HIS A 112 -19.56 -5.85 -6.82
CA HIS A 112 -18.39 -5.09 -6.41
C HIS A 112 -18.70 -3.61 -6.16
N GLU A 113 -19.56 -2.98 -6.97
CA GLU A 113 -20.00 -1.59 -6.75
C GLU A 113 -20.73 -1.44 -5.40
N ARG A 114 -21.59 -2.40 -5.01
CA ARG A 114 -22.26 -2.40 -3.70
C ARG A 114 -21.28 -2.59 -2.55
N ILE A 115 -20.32 -3.50 -2.66
CA ILE A 115 -19.26 -3.67 -1.66
C ILE A 115 -18.45 -2.39 -1.49
N ASN A 116 -18.11 -1.70 -2.59
CA ASN A 116 -17.42 -0.41 -2.53
C ASN A 116 -18.27 0.65 -1.82
N GLN A 117 -19.60 0.68 -2.02
CA GLN A 117 -20.48 1.58 -1.27
C GLN A 117 -20.46 1.29 0.24
N TYR A 118 -20.51 0.03 0.65
CA TYR A 118 -20.37 -0.34 2.07
C TYR A 118 -19.01 0.07 2.63
N THR A 119 -17.94 -0.06 1.83
CA THR A 119 -16.61 0.42 2.22
C THR A 119 -16.60 1.93 2.46
N ARG A 120 -17.26 2.71 1.62
CA ARG A 120 -17.39 4.17 1.79
C ARG A 120 -18.13 4.51 3.10
N TYR A 121 -19.28 3.86 3.39
CA TYR A 121 -20.02 4.08 4.64
C TYR A 121 -19.21 3.68 5.86
N ALA A 122 -18.54 2.54 5.84
CA ALA A 122 -17.65 2.10 6.90
C ALA A 122 -16.49 3.08 7.12
N THR A 123 -15.94 3.64 6.04
CA THR A 123 -14.88 4.67 6.10
C THR A 123 -15.36 5.91 6.83
N VAL A 124 -16.56 6.40 6.51
CA VAL A 124 -17.16 7.56 7.19
C VAL A 124 -17.34 7.27 8.68
N GLY A 125 -17.90 6.10 9.04
CA GLY A 125 -18.08 5.70 10.43
C GLY A 125 -16.75 5.63 11.20
N LEU A 126 -15.74 4.97 10.62
CA LEU A 126 -14.41 4.87 11.24
C LEU A 126 -13.71 6.22 11.37
N SER A 127 -13.83 7.09 10.36
CA SER A 127 -13.22 8.42 10.40
C SER A 127 -13.87 9.32 11.45
N LEU A 128 -15.20 9.24 11.64
CA LEU A 128 -15.91 9.95 12.71
C LEU A 128 -15.41 9.52 14.09
N VAL A 129 -15.28 8.22 14.32
CA VAL A 129 -14.78 7.70 15.61
C VAL A 129 -13.33 8.11 15.85
N GLN A 130 -12.46 7.94 14.86
CA GLN A 130 -11.03 8.28 15.00
C GLN A 130 -10.82 9.77 15.19
N SER A 131 -11.51 10.63 14.44
CA SER A 131 -11.40 12.09 14.57
C SER A 131 -11.92 12.58 15.93
N PHE A 132 -12.98 11.95 16.47
CA PHE A 132 -13.47 12.27 17.79
C PHE A 132 -12.42 11.95 18.88
N PHE A 133 -11.80 10.79 18.82
CA PHE A 133 -10.72 10.45 19.76
C PHE A 133 -9.49 11.36 19.62
N ILE A 134 -9.14 11.76 18.40
CA ILE A 134 -8.06 12.73 18.18
C ILE A 134 -8.42 14.09 18.80
N ALA A 135 -9.65 14.56 18.63
CA ALA A 135 -10.10 15.82 19.24
C ALA A 135 -9.98 15.79 20.78
N LEU A 136 -10.42 14.68 21.41
CA LEU A 136 -10.27 14.48 22.86
C LEU A 136 -8.80 14.41 23.31
N TRP A 137 -7.96 13.78 22.48
CA TRP A 137 -6.52 13.65 22.77
C TRP A 137 -5.84 15.02 22.75
N LEU A 138 -6.19 15.89 21.78
CA LEU A 138 -5.64 17.23 21.62
C LEU A 138 -6.05 18.19 22.74
N GLU A 139 -7.24 18.02 23.31
CA GLU A 139 -7.73 18.88 24.42
C GLU A 139 -7.01 18.62 25.74
N ASN A 140 -6.24 17.55 25.88
CA ASN A 140 -5.59 17.21 27.15
C ASN A 140 -4.16 17.79 27.24
N PRO A 141 -3.96 18.95 27.92
CA PRO A 141 -2.67 19.64 27.98
C PRO A 141 -1.58 18.82 28.74
N ALA A 142 -2.00 17.92 29.64
CA ALA A 142 -1.07 17.08 30.40
C ALA A 142 -0.25 16.13 29.51
N ARG A 143 -0.74 15.82 28.31
CA ARG A 143 -0.02 14.97 27.34
C ARG A 143 0.99 15.73 26.49
N PHE A 144 0.91 17.05 26.47
CA PHE A 144 1.75 17.92 25.64
C PHE A 144 2.73 18.75 26.46
N GLU A 145 3.16 18.25 27.63
CA GLU A 145 4.13 18.93 28.51
C GLU A 145 3.68 20.38 28.90
N GLY A 146 2.37 20.62 28.97
CA GLY A 146 1.79 21.92 29.28
C GLY A 146 1.64 22.86 28.09
N LEU A 147 2.00 22.42 26.85
CA LEU A 147 1.74 23.22 25.65
C LEU A 147 0.23 23.26 25.35
N ARG A 148 -0.30 24.46 25.16
CA ARG A 148 -1.70 24.65 24.73
C ARG A 148 -1.77 24.54 23.20
N ILE A 149 -2.17 23.39 22.70
CA ILE A 149 -2.33 23.15 21.27
C ILE A 149 -3.68 23.62 20.77
N VAL A 150 -4.71 23.52 21.62
CA VAL A 150 -6.08 23.94 21.31
C VAL A 150 -6.31 25.33 21.88
N MET A 151 -6.70 26.30 21.02
CA MET A 151 -6.95 27.68 21.44
C MET A 151 -8.19 27.77 22.31
N HIS A 152 -9.29 27.12 21.92
CA HIS A 152 -10.57 27.13 22.61
C HIS A 152 -11.10 25.72 22.81
N PRO A 153 -10.76 25.01 23.93
CA PRO A 153 -11.27 23.68 24.19
C PRO A 153 -12.78 23.70 24.45
N GLY A 154 -13.49 22.67 24.00
CA GLY A 154 -14.91 22.52 24.20
C GLY A 154 -15.64 21.83 23.04
N TRP A 155 -16.96 21.69 23.18
CA TRP A 155 -17.77 20.98 22.17
C TRP A 155 -17.67 21.59 20.76
N GLY A 156 -17.55 22.93 20.66
CA GLY A 156 -17.38 23.61 19.38
C GLY A 156 -16.11 23.17 18.65
N PHE A 157 -14.98 23.04 19.36
CA PHE A 157 -13.74 22.54 18.83
C PHE A 157 -13.85 21.06 18.41
N ARG A 158 -14.47 20.22 19.26
CA ARG A 158 -14.65 18.78 18.96
C ARG A 158 -15.44 18.58 17.68
N ILE A 159 -16.61 19.21 17.57
CA ILE A 159 -17.46 19.11 16.38
C ILE A 159 -16.73 19.61 15.14
N LEU A 160 -16.07 20.76 15.22
CA LEU A 160 -15.32 21.34 14.09
C LEU A 160 -14.19 20.41 13.64
N THR A 161 -13.40 19.89 14.58
CA THR A 161 -12.30 18.95 14.28
C THR A 161 -12.82 17.66 13.69
N VAL A 162 -13.89 17.07 14.24
CA VAL A 162 -14.49 15.85 13.72
C VAL A 162 -15.00 16.06 12.28
N LEU A 163 -15.72 17.11 12.03
CA LEU A 163 -16.22 17.42 10.67
C LEU A 163 -15.06 17.65 9.70
N THR A 164 -14.06 18.44 10.10
CA THR A 164 -12.93 18.77 9.22
C THR A 164 -12.11 17.53 8.85
N LEU A 165 -11.72 16.70 9.81
CA LEU A 165 -10.91 15.52 9.57
C LEU A 165 -11.69 14.44 8.80
N THR A 166 -12.97 14.25 9.11
CA THR A 166 -13.82 13.29 8.38
C THR A 166 -14.01 13.75 6.95
N THR A 167 -14.31 15.01 6.70
CA THR A 167 -14.43 15.55 5.34
C THR A 167 -13.13 15.42 4.58
N GLY A 168 -11.99 15.68 5.24
CA GLY A 168 -10.65 15.45 4.65
C GLY A 168 -10.43 14.01 4.22
N THR A 169 -10.79 13.05 5.05
CA THR A 169 -10.68 11.62 4.71
C THR A 169 -11.57 11.22 3.55
N ILE A 170 -12.83 11.69 3.52
CA ILE A 170 -13.77 11.45 2.42
C ILE A 170 -13.21 12.05 1.12
N PHE A 171 -12.64 13.25 1.20
CA PHE A 171 -12.05 13.89 0.03
C PHE A 171 -10.83 13.14 -0.52
N ILE A 172 -9.93 12.63 0.35
CA ILE A 172 -8.80 11.79 -0.07
C ILE A 172 -9.31 10.49 -0.72
N MET A 173 -10.31 9.85 -0.14
CA MET A 173 -10.95 8.66 -0.70
C MET A 173 -11.48 8.96 -2.11
N TRP A 174 -12.22 10.05 -2.29
CA TRP A 174 -12.72 10.48 -3.59
C TRP A 174 -11.59 10.77 -4.59
N LEU A 175 -10.50 11.44 -4.15
CA LEU A 175 -9.32 11.65 -4.99
C LEU A 175 -8.72 10.32 -5.47
N GLY A 176 -8.59 9.34 -4.59
CA GLY A 176 -8.12 8.00 -4.93
C GLY A 176 -9.00 7.31 -5.98
N GLU A 177 -10.32 7.40 -5.83
CA GLU A 177 -11.28 6.86 -6.79
C GLU A 177 -11.20 7.58 -8.15
N GLN A 178 -11.09 8.92 -8.16
CA GLN A 178 -10.92 9.68 -9.40
C GLN A 178 -9.62 9.35 -10.14
N ILE A 179 -8.53 9.09 -9.43
CA ILE A 179 -7.27 8.63 -10.04
C ILE A 179 -7.49 7.25 -10.68
N GLN A 180 -8.20 6.35 -10.01
CA GLN A 180 -8.45 4.99 -10.51
C GLN A 180 -9.37 4.99 -11.74
N GLU A 181 -10.39 5.87 -11.81
CA GLU A 181 -11.34 5.95 -12.92
C GLU A 181 -10.78 6.71 -14.12
N ARG A 182 -10.16 7.85 -13.89
CA ARG A 182 -9.77 8.81 -14.94
C ARG A 182 -8.26 8.91 -15.16
N GLY A 183 -7.46 8.39 -14.23
CA GLY A 183 -6.01 8.40 -14.26
C GLY A 183 -5.40 7.08 -14.68
N ILE A 184 -4.20 6.82 -14.16
CA ILE A 184 -3.43 5.58 -14.33
C ILE A 184 -2.95 5.12 -12.96
N GLY A 185 -3.00 3.83 -12.71
CA GLY A 185 -2.57 3.22 -11.47
C GLY A 185 -3.70 3.02 -10.47
N ASN A 186 -3.38 2.36 -9.36
CA ASN A 186 -4.28 2.28 -8.21
C ASN A 186 -4.21 3.59 -7.43
N GLY A 187 -5.30 4.39 -7.46
CA GLY A 187 -5.33 5.73 -6.90
C GLY A 187 -4.97 5.77 -5.41
N ILE A 188 -5.46 4.82 -4.62
CA ILE A 188 -5.21 4.73 -3.18
C ILE A 188 -3.73 4.46 -2.90
N SER A 189 -3.16 3.49 -3.61
CA SER A 189 -1.73 3.16 -3.50
C SER A 189 -0.84 4.32 -3.94
N LEU A 190 -1.25 5.07 -4.98
CA LEU A 190 -0.53 6.26 -5.44
C LEU A 190 -0.57 7.41 -4.42
N VAL A 191 -1.70 7.63 -3.74
CA VAL A 191 -1.81 8.63 -2.66
C VAL A 191 -0.88 8.28 -1.50
N ILE A 192 -0.84 7.00 -1.08
CA ILE A 192 0.09 6.52 -0.05
C ILE A 192 1.53 6.75 -0.48
N THR A 193 1.87 6.36 -1.72
CA THR A 193 3.21 6.52 -2.29
C THR A 193 3.63 7.98 -2.34
N ALA A 194 2.73 8.89 -2.75
CA ALA A 194 2.98 10.32 -2.75
C ALA A 194 3.24 10.86 -1.33
N GLY A 195 2.52 10.35 -0.32
CA GLY A 195 2.77 10.64 1.09
C GLY A 195 4.18 10.23 1.52
N ILE A 196 4.60 9.00 1.20
CA ILE A 196 5.93 8.48 1.55
C ILE A 196 7.04 9.25 0.83
N ILE A 197 6.92 9.44 -0.49
CA ILE A 197 7.92 10.17 -1.30
C ILE A 197 8.11 11.60 -0.79
N SER A 198 7.05 12.25 -0.34
CA SER A 198 7.12 13.62 0.16
C SER A 198 7.97 13.78 1.44
N ARG A 199 8.27 12.69 2.13
CA ARG A 199 9.14 12.68 3.32
C ARG A 199 10.62 12.46 2.97
N ILE A 200 10.95 12.12 1.72
CA ILE A 200 12.34 11.92 1.28
C ILE A 200 13.22 13.14 1.53
N PRO A 201 12.82 14.39 1.19
CA PRO A 201 13.65 15.56 1.45
C PRO A 201 13.96 15.75 2.94
N THR A 202 12.98 15.53 3.81
CA THR A 202 13.15 15.63 5.27
C THR A 202 14.11 14.56 5.79
N ALA A 203 14.01 13.32 5.30
CA ALA A 203 14.90 12.23 5.67
C ALA A 203 16.33 12.48 5.19
N LEU A 204 16.51 12.98 3.97
CA LEU A 204 17.82 13.37 3.45
C LEU A 204 18.44 14.50 4.27
N HIS A 205 17.67 15.52 4.61
CA HIS A 205 18.14 16.61 5.48
C HIS A 205 18.58 16.08 6.85
N GLN A 206 17.82 15.20 7.48
CA GLN A 206 18.22 14.53 8.73
C GLN A 206 19.49 13.70 8.55
N LEU A 207 19.61 12.97 7.45
CA LEU A 207 20.81 12.21 7.12
C LEU A 207 22.04 13.11 7.00
N PHE A 208 21.93 14.23 6.27
CA PHE A 208 23.01 15.20 6.13
C PHE A 208 23.41 15.81 7.48
N THR A 209 22.46 16.12 8.36
CA THR A 209 22.77 16.63 9.71
C THR A 209 23.50 15.60 10.59
N LEU A 210 23.23 14.30 10.41
CA LEU A 210 23.91 13.21 11.14
C LEU A 210 25.36 12.96 10.62
N ILE A 211 25.65 13.32 9.37
CA ILE A 211 26.96 13.14 8.74
C ILE A 211 27.84 14.38 8.95
N SER A 212 27.25 15.56 9.10
CA SER A 212 27.98 16.82 9.19
C SER A 212 28.86 16.87 10.45
N PRO A 213 30.18 17.13 10.34
CA PRO A 213 31.08 17.22 11.48
C PRO A 213 30.78 18.46 12.38
N PHE A 214 30.02 19.43 11.87
CA PHE A 214 29.61 20.65 12.59
C PHE A 214 28.28 20.48 13.35
N ALA A 215 27.60 19.35 13.23
CA ALA A 215 26.36 19.13 13.95
C ALA A 215 26.67 18.84 15.43
N ALA A 216 26.00 19.55 16.34
CA ALA A 216 26.11 19.41 17.80
C ALA A 216 25.66 18.01 18.33
N SER A 217 25.28 17.11 17.46
CA SER A 217 24.86 15.75 17.78
C SER A 217 26.08 14.85 17.98
N ARG A 218 26.24 14.30 19.18
CA ARG A 218 27.36 13.42 19.59
C ARG A 218 27.47 12.08 18.83
N ARG A 219 26.64 11.81 17.85
CA ARG A 219 26.62 10.57 17.09
C ARG A 219 26.82 10.86 15.60
N GLN A 220 28.06 10.83 15.18
CA GLN A 220 28.43 10.88 13.79
C GLN A 220 28.32 9.48 13.18
N ILE A 221 27.50 9.34 12.14
CA ILE A 221 27.51 8.11 11.33
C ILE A 221 28.80 8.10 10.54
N GLN A 222 29.57 7.02 10.67
CA GLN A 222 30.80 6.87 9.89
C GLN A 222 30.47 6.81 8.39
N PRO A 223 31.29 7.42 7.52
CA PRO A 223 31.06 7.38 6.05
C PRO A 223 30.98 5.94 5.50
N PHE A 224 31.68 5.01 6.11
CA PHE A 224 31.63 3.59 5.75
C PHE A 224 30.24 2.97 6.02
N THR A 225 29.61 3.32 7.12
CA THR A 225 28.24 2.87 7.42
C THR A 225 27.23 3.39 6.42
N LEU A 226 27.41 4.65 5.97
CA LEU A 226 26.56 5.23 4.93
C LEU A 226 26.67 4.48 3.60
N LEU A 227 27.91 4.11 3.21
CA LEU A 227 28.16 3.33 2.00
C LEU A 227 27.50 1.95 2.07
N ILE A 228 27.57 1.28 3.22
CA ILE A 228 26.88 0.00 3.45
C ILE A 228 25.35 0.19 3.34
N MET A 229 24.79 1.23 3.96
CA MET A 229 23.36 1.52 3.88
C MET A 229 22.90 1.82 2.44
N ALA A 230 23.68 2.58 1.68
CA ALA A 230 23.39 2.85 0.28
C ALA A 230 23.46 1.59 -0.60
N ALA A 231 24.47 0.76 -0.40
CA ALA A 231 24.59 -0.53 -1.09
C ALA A 231 23.41 -1.46 -0.74
N PHE A 232 23.02 -1.48 0.52
CA PHE A 232 21.85 -2.25 0.97
C PHE A 232 20.54 -1.72 0.35
N LEU A 233 20.34 -0.41 0.27
CA LEU A 233 19.19 0.19 -0.42
C LEU A 233 19.08 -0.34 -1.87
N VAL A 234 20.19 -0.27 -2.63
CA VAL A 234 20.23 -0.76 -4.02
C VAL A 234 19.90 -2.26 -4.07
N PHE A 235 20.46 -3.04 -3.14
CA PHE A 235 20.18 -4.47 -3.03
C PHE A 235 18.69 -4.74 -2.77
N VAL A 236 18.08 -4.02 -1.81
CA VAL A 236 16.64 -4.17 -1.48
C VAL A 236 15.77 -3.82 -2.69
N VAL A 237 16.02 -2.69 -3.34
CA VAL A 237 15.26 -2.28 -4.55
C VAL A 237 15.37 -3.34 -5.63
N PHE A 238 16.57 -3.82 -5.92
CA PHE A 238 16.81 -4.87 -6.91
C PHE A 238 16.08 -6.18 -6.55
N ALA A 239 16.17 -6.62 -5.31
CA ALA A 239 15.53 -7.83 -4.81
C ALA A 239 13.99 -7.73 -4.86
N VAL A 240 13.42 -6.58 -4.50
CA VAL A 240 11.97 -6.31 -4.62
C VAL A 240 11.53 -6.39 -6.08
N ILE A 241 12.27 -5.77 -7.00
CA ILE A 241 11.96 -5.82 -8.45
C ILE A 241 11.97 -7.27 -8.95
N LEU A 242 12.99 -8.06 -8.58
CA LEU A 242 13.09 -9.47 -8.99
C LEU A 242 11.88 -10.29 -8.52
N ILE A 243 11.46 -10.13 -7.27
CA ILE A 243 10.34 -10.91 -6.72
C ILE A 243 9.00 -10.45 -7.29
N THR A 244 8.78 -9.14 -7.43
CA THR A 244 7.53 -8.59 -7.98
C THR A 244 7.36 -8.90 -9.47
N GLN A 245 8.46 -9.02 -10.21
CA GLN A 245 8.44 -9.41 -11.62
C GLN A 245 8.54 -10.91 -11.82
N GLY A 246 8.95 -11.65 -10.80
CA GLY A 246 9.12 -13.10 -10.84
C GLY A 246 7.83 -13.82 -11.20
N GLN A 247 7.93 -14.77 -12.15
CA GLN A 247 6.80 -15.59 -12.58
C GLN A 247 7.24 -17.04 -12.75
N ARG A 248 6.47 -17.98 -12.22
CA ARG A 248 6.61 -19.39 -12.54
C ARG A 248 5.70 -19.73 -13.72
N LYS A 249 6.29 -20.11 -14.85
CA LYS A 249 5.56 -20.50 -16.05
C LYS A 249 5.24 -21.99 -15.99
N ILE A 250 3.96 -22.35 -15.93
CA ILE A 250 3.49 -23.73 -15.97
C ILE A 250 3.09 -24.06 -17.41
N PRO A 251 3.70 -25.07 -18.07
CA PRO A 251 3.35 -25.43 -19.43
C PRO A 251 1.95 -26.05 -19.48
N VAL A 252 1.14 -25.60 -20.43
CA VAL A 252 -0.19 -26.13 -20.73
C VAL A 252 -0.25 -26.54 -22.20
N GLN A 253 -0.75 -27.73 -22.45
CA GLN A 253 -0.98 -28.22 -23.78
C GLN A 253 -2.46 -28.29 -24.08
N TYR A 254 -2.85 -27.87 -25.28
CA TYR A 254 -4.22 -28.00 -25.77
C TYR A 254 -4.31 -29.17 -26.74
N ALA A 255 -5.38 -29.96 -26.62
CA ALA A 255 -5.63 -31.07 -27.51
C ALA A 255 -5.76 -30.58 -28.96
N ARG A 256 -5.14 -31.30 -29.88
CA ARG A 256 -5.27 -31.04 -31.31
C ARG A 256 -6.68 -31.44 -31.75
N ARG A 257 -7.41 -30.50 -32.38
CA ARG A 257 -8.69 -30.80 -33.03
C ARG A 257 -8.50 -30.76 -34.54
N ILE A 258 -8.88 -31.85 -35.22
CA ILE A 258 -8.91 -31.89 -36.66
C ILE A 258 -10.35 -31.57 -37.10
N VAL A 259 -10.53 -30.48 -37.83
CA VAL A 259 -11.81 -30.10 -38.41
C VAL A 259 -11.64 -30.09 -39.93
N GLY A 260 -12.08 -31.17 -40.58
CA GLY A 260 -11.84 -31.39 -42.00
C GLY A 260 -10.34 -31.59 -42.31
N ARG A 261 -9.79 -30.83 -43.27
CA ARG A 261 -8.37 -30.83 -43.64
C ARG A 261 -7.48 -29.90 -42.81
N LYS A 262 -8.05 -29.13 -41.88
CA LYS A 262 -7.30 -28.16 -41.04
C LYS A 262 -7.09 -28.69 -39.62
N ILE A 263 -5.85 -28.65 -39.17
CA ILE A 263 -5.47 -28.97 -37.79
C ILE A 263 -5.55 -27.70 -36.98
N PHE A 264 -6.45 -27.64 -35.98
CA PHE A 264 -6.58 -26.57 -35.02
C PHE A 264 -6.07 -27.05 -33.65
N GLY A 265 -5.25 -26.23 -32.97
CA GLY A 265 -4.70 -26.56 -31.67
C GLY A 265 -3.30 -27.21 -31.72
N GLY A 266 -2.86 -27.76 -30.61
CA GLY A 266 -1.51 -28.28 -30.43
C GLY A 266 -0.47 -27.22 -30.10
N GLN A 267 -0.87 -25.99 -29.86
CA GLN A 267 0.03 -24.97 -29.33
C GLN A 267 0.23 -25.19 -27.83
N SER A 268 1.48 -25.24 -27.42
CA SER A 268 1.85 -25.20 -26.02
C SER A 268 1.83 -23.71 -25.55
N THR A 269 1.09 -23.42 -24.51
CA THR A 269 1.09 -22.11 -23.86
C THR A 269 1.55 -22.25 -22.42
N TYR A 270 1.70 -21.14 -21.72
CA TYR A 270 2.12 -21.14 -20.30
C TYR A 270 1.12 -20.37 -19.46
N ILE A 271 0.85 -20.90 -18.26
CA ILE A 271 0.17 -20.11 -17.21
C ILE A 271 1.24 -19.41 -16.40
N PRO A 272 1.31 -18.07 -16.42
CA PRO A 272 2.26 -17.33 -15.61
C PRO A 272 1.70 -17.18 -14.19
N LEU A 273 2.22 -17.93 -13.22
CA LEU A 273 1.95 -17.74 -11.81
C LEU A 273 2.93 -16.69 -11.27
N LYS A 274 2.41 -15.56 -10.83
CA LYS A 274 3.23 -14.51 -10.22
C LYS A 274 3.75 -14.99 -8.87
N VAL A 275 5.02 -14.71 -8.56
CA VAL A 275 5.61 -15.01 -7.26
C VAL A 275 4.98 -14.12 -6.19
N ASP A 276 4.81 -12.85 -6.49
CA ASP A 276 4.12 -11.88 -5.64
C ASP A 276 2.73 -11.61 -6.21
N THR A 277 1.73 -12.35 -5.72
CA THR A 277 0.31 -12.17 -6.10
C THR A 277 -0.35 -11.13 -5.20
N SER A 278 0.07 -11.03 -3.94
CA SER A 278 -0.47 -10.10 -2.96
C SER A 278 0.03 -8.67 -3.14
N GLY A 279 1.22 -8.50 -3.71
CA GLY A 279 1.84 -7.21 -3.96
C GLY A 279 1.99 -6.38 -2.68
N VAL A 280 1.85 -5.09 -2.86
CA VAL A 280 1.95 -4.10 -1.79
C VAL A 280 0.77 -4.17 -0.81
N ILE A 281 -0.37 -4.72 -1.23
CA ILE A 281 -1.63 -4.69 -0.47
C ILE A 281 -1.50 -5.46 0.84
N ALA A 282 -0.84 -6.63 0.85
CA ALA A 282 -0.64 -7.41 2.08
C ALA A 282 0.14 -6.65 3.15
N ILE A 283 1.15 -5.87 2.75
CA ILE A 283 1.96 -5.05 3.66
C ILE A 283 1.13 -3.92 4.26
N ILE A 284 0.37 -3.23 3.41
CA ILE A 284 -0.49 -2.12 3.83
C ILE A 284 -1.55 -2.64 4.81
N PHE A 285 -2.11 -3.83 4.55
CA PHE A 285 -3.10 -4.46 5.43
C PHE A 285 -2.51 -4.86 6.77
N ALA A 286 -1.38 -5.56 6.78
CA ALA A 286 -0.72 -5.95 8.02
C ALA A 286 -0.42 -4.73 8.90
N GLN A 287 0.06 -3.66 8.31
CA GLN A 287 0.39 -2.43 9.03
C GLN A 287 -0.86 -1.71 9.54
N SER A 288 -1.91 -1.62 8.73
CA SER A 288 -3.17 -0.94 9.11
C SER A 288 -3.87 -1.65 10.27
N ILE A 289 -3.90 -2.99 10.27
CA ILE A 289 -4.52 -3.78 11.35
C ILE A 289 -3.77 -3.62 12.67
N ILE A 290 -2.45 -3.51 12.64
CA ILE A 290 -1.68 -3.28 13.86
C ILE A 290 -1.83 -1.85 14.36
N LEU A 291 -1.82 -0.88 13.45
CA LEU A 291 -1.92 0.53 13.81
C LEU A 291 -3.29 0.91 14.34
N PHE A 292 -4.36 0.33 13.83
CA PHE A 292 -5.73 0.70 14.21
C PHE A 292 -6.03 0.46 15.70
N PRO A 293 -5.84 -0.75 16.28
CA PRO A 293 -6.02 -0.96 17.72
C PRO A 293 -5.03 -0.18 18.57
N ALA A 294 -3.78 -0.04 18.12
CA ALA A 294 -2.76 0.70 18.84
C ALA A 294 -3.09 2.20 18.94
N THR A 295 -3.64 2.79 17.86
CA THR A 295 -4.11 4.18 17.88
C THR A 295 -5.31 4.35 18.82
N LEU A 296 -6.31 3.49 18.73
CA LEU A 296 -7.47 3.56 19.62
C LEU A 296 -7.06 3.40 21.08
N ALA A 297 -6.21 2.44 21.40
CA ALA A 297 -5.73 2.19 22.75
C ALA A 297 -4.91 3.37 23.33
N SER A 298 -4.19 4.12 22.49
CA SER A 298 -3.45 5.30 22.93
C SER A 298 -4.35 6.44 23.39
N PHE A 299 -5.58 6.51 22.91
CA PHE A 299 -6.56 7.54 23.26
C PHE A 299 -7.34 7.21 24.53
N ILE A 300 -7.47 5.92 24.88
CA ILE A 300 -8.21 5.49 26.08
C ILE A 300 -7.37 5.82 27.34
N PRO A 301 -7.91 6.55 28.34
CA PRO A 301 -7.19 6.92 29.55
C PRO A 301 -7.15 5.76 30.59
N ASN A 302 -6.80 4.56 30.16
CA ASN A 302 -6.67 3.38 31.02
C ASN A 302 -5.22 2.87 30.96
N PRO A 303 -4.51 2.75 32.11
CA PRO A 303 -3.11 2.36 32.14
C PRO A 303 -2.83 0.96 31.57
N THR A 304 -3.77 0.05 31.66
CA THR A 304 -3.65 -1.31 31.12
C THR A 304 -3.66 -1.30 29.60
N PHE A 305 -4.59 -0.56 28.97
CA PHE A 305 -4.64 -0.41 27.52
C PHE A 305 -3.43 0.35 26.98
N GLN A 306 -2.92 1.35 27.69
CA GLN A 306 -1.72 2.09 27.30
C GLN A 306 -0.47 1.21 27.35
N LYS A 307 -0.30 0.36 28.38
CA LYS A 307 0.81 -0.62 28.42
C LYS A 307 0.72 -1.62 27.29
N TRP A 308 -0.47 -2.12 26.95
CA TRP A 308 -0.68 -3.00 25.83
C TRP A 308 -0.35 -2.32 24.50
N ALA A 309 -0.81 -1.08 24.30
CA ALA A 309 -0.49 -0.28 23.11
C ALA A 309 1.01 0.00 22.98
N GLN A 310 1.71 0.25 24.11
CA GLN A 310 3.16 0.42 24.12
C GLN A 310 3.91 -0.86 23.72
N GLY A 311 3.39 -2.04 24.07
CA GLY A 311 3.93 -3.33 23.63
C GLY A 311 3.80 -3.56 22.11
N LEU A 312 2.80 -2.92 21.47
CA LEU A 312 2.58 -2.93 20.02
C LEU A 312 3.29 -1.76 19.30
N VAL A 313 4.19 -1.07 19.97
CA VAL A 313 5.03 -0.03 19.35
C VAL A 313 6.31 -0.67 18.80
N ARG A 314 6.82 -0.16 17.70
CA ARG A 314 8.08 -0.58 17.10
C ARG A 314 9.25 -0.50 18.10
N GLY A 315 10.15 -1.47 17.98
CA GLY A 315 11.30 -1.62 18.89
C GLY A 315 11.14 -2.72 19.94
N HIS A 316 9.92 -3.27 20.09
CA HIS A 316 9.68 -4.44 20.91
C HIS A 316 9.66 -5.71 20.06
N LEU A 317 10.26 -6.80 20.55
CA LEU A 317 10.29 -8.10 19.88
C LEU A 317 8.88 -8.61 19.58
N LEU A 318 7.92 -8.37 20.48
CA LEU A 318 6.53 -8.76 20.31
C LEU A 318 5.90 -8.09 19.06
N TYR A 319 6.12 -6.78 18.89
CA TYR A 319 5.67 -6.07 17.70
C TYR A 319 6.24 -6.71 16.42
N THR A 320 7.55 -6.95 16.39
CA THR A 320 8.26 -7.51 15.24
C THR A 320 7.71 -8.88 14.85
N LEU A 321 7.46 -9.76 15.85
CA LEU A 321 6.91 -11.09 15.61
C LEU A 321 5.46 -11.04 15.12
N VAL A 322 4.62 -10.24 15.77
CA VAL A 322 3.21 -10.06 15.36
C VAL A 322 3.15 -9.47 13.95
N TYR A 323 3.99 -8.48 13.65
CA TYR A 323 4.02 -7.85 12.34
C TYR A 323 4.45 -8.83 11.24
N ALA A 324 5.50 -9.64 11.48
CA ALA A 324 5.92 -10.69 10.56
C ALA A 324 4.78 -11.70 10.30
N ALA A 325 4.15 -12.18 11.38
CA ALA A 325 3.04 -13.12 11.29
C ALA A 325 1.86 -12.54 10.50
N MET A 326 1.53 -11.26 10.71
CA MET A 326 0.46 -10.57 9.98
C MET A 326 0.78 -10.40 8.50
N ILE A 327 2.01 -10.07 8.14
CA ILE A 327 2.43 -10.01 6.72
C ILE A 327 2.25 -11.38 6.06
N ILE A 328 2.76 -12.45 6.69
CA ILE A 328 2.62 -13.80 6.15
C ILE A 328 1.15 -14.18 6.00
N PHE A 329 0.34 -13.93 7.04
CA PHE A 329 -1.09 -14.19 7.01
C PHE A 329 -1.78 -13.47 5.83
N PHE A 330 -1.54 -12.16 5.66
CA PHE A 330 -2.17 -11.41 4.58
C PHE A 330 -1.65 -11.77 3.19
N CYS A 331 -0.40 -12.19 3.05
CA CYS A 331 0.10 -12.72 1.80
C CYS A 331 -0.69 -13.98 1.37
N TYR A 332 -0.92 -14.91 2.29
CA TYR A 332 -1.71 -16.10 2.03
C TYR A 332 -3.18 -15.78 1.80
N PHE A 333 -3.75 -14.96 2.67
CA PHE A 333 -5.16 -14.56 2.59
C PHE A 333 -5.49 -13.89 1.25
N TYR A 334 -4.67 -12.93 0.85
CA TYR A 334 -4.89 -12.22 -0.40
C TYR A 334 -4.66 -13.12 -1.62
N THR A 335 -3.65 -13.98 -1.57
CA THR A 335 -3.40 -14.96 -2.64
C THR A 335 -4.60 -15.91 -2.79
N ALA A 336 -5.19 -16.37 -1.69
CA ALA A 336 -6.37 -17.26 -1.72
C ALA A 336 -7.62 -16.57 -2.30
N ILE A 337 -7.79 -15.27 -2.07
CA ILE A 337 -8.91 -14.51 -2.65
C ILE A 337 -8.73 -14.27 -4.15
N VAL A 338 -7.52 -13.88 -4.57
CA VAL A 338 -7.25 -13.51 -5.97
C VAL A 338 -7.11 -14.72 -6.87
N PHE A 339 -6.55 -15.80 -6.36
CA PHE A 339 -6.26 -17.01 -7.12
C PHE A 339 -7.13 -18.17 -6.65
N ASN A 340 -8.12 -18.57 -7.47
CA ASN A 340 -8.94 -19.74 -7.25
C ASN A 340 -8.47 -20.90 -8.13
N PRO A 341 -7.77 -21.91 -7.57
CA PRO A 341 -7.24 -23.04 -8.35
C PRO A 341 -8.35 -23.89 -8.99
N ASN A 342 -9.52 -24.00 -8.35
CA ASN A 342 -10.65 -24.78 -8.83
C ASN A 342 -11.23 -24.18 -10.12
N ASP A 343 -11.53 -22.88 -10.10
CA ASP A 343 -12.08 -22.16 -11.25
C ASP A 343 -11.12 -22.22 -12.45
N LEU A 344 -9.81 -22.08 -12.19
CA LEU A 344 -8.79 -22.16 -13.23
C LEU A 344 -8.71 -23.56 -13.83
N SER A 345 -8.73 -24.63 -13.00
CA SER A 345 -8.65 -26.00 -13.46
C SER A 345 -9.92 -26.42 -14.23
N GLU A 346 -11.12 -25.98 -13.80
CA GLU A 346 -12.35 -26.19 -14.55
C GLU A 346 -12.37 -25.49 -15.89
N ASN A 347 -11.92 -24.25 -15.95
CA ASN A 347 -11.81 -23.50 -17.19
C ASN A 347 -10.82 -24.19 -18.16
N MET A 348 -9.66 -24.63 -17.65
CA MET A 348 -8.71 -25.42 -18.46
C MET A 348 -9.35 -26.67 -19.02
N LYS A 349 -10.10 -27.43 -18.20
CA LYS A 349 -10.81 -28.64 -18.62
C LYS A 349 -11.86 -28.34 -19.69
N LYS A 350 -12.64 -27.26 -19.53
CA LYS A 350 -13.66 -26.81 -20.52
C LYS A 350 -13.05 -26.49 -21.87
N TYR A 351 -11.87 -25.87 -21.89
CA TYR A 351 -11.18 -25.51 -23.13
C TYR A 351 -10.24 -26.61 -23.68
N GLY A 352 -10.22 -27.78 -23.05
CA GLY A 352 -9.39 -28.91 -23.47
C GLY A 352 -7.89 -28.74 -23.23
N GLY A 353 -7.52 -27.84 -22.28
CA GLY A 353 -6.15 -27.65 -21.82
C GLY A 353 -5.81 -28.64 -20.70
N PHE A 354 -4.58 -29.11 -20.68
CA PHE A 354 -4.06 -29.99 -19.64
C PHE A 354 -2.58 -29.67 -19.33
N ILE A 355 -2.16 -29.96 -18.12
CA ILE A 355 -0.75 -29.90 -17.73
C ILE A 355 -0.11 -31.26 -18.00
N PRO A 356 1.01 -31.33 -18.73
CA PRO A 356 1.67 -32.60 -19.00
C PRO A 356 1.98 -33.39 -17.73
N GLY A 357 1.53 -34.63 -17.66
CA GLY A 357 1.74 -35.51 -16.53
C GLY A 357 0.70 -35.39 -15.39
N ILE A 358 -0.30 -34.49 -15.49
CA ILE A 358 -1.33 -34.30 -14.48
C ILE A 358 -2.73 -34.45 -15.09
N ARG A 359 -3.62 -35.17 -14.40
CA ARG A 359 -5.00 -35.37 -14.87
C ARG A 359 -5.79 -34.07 -14.82
N PRO A 360 -6.54 -33.70 -15.89
CA PRO A 360 -7.40 -32.52 -15.88
C PRO A 360 -8.49 -32.61 -14.81
N GLY A 361 -8.75 -31.51 -14.12
CA GLY A 361 -9.77 -31.40 -13.05
C GLY A 361 -9.14 -31.23 -11.68
N THR A 362 -9.65 -31.95 -10.67
CA THR A 362 -9.25 -31.80 -9.24
C THR A 362 -7.74 -31.94 -9.01
N SER A 363 -7.10 -32.94 -9.64
CA SER A 363 -5.64 -33.12 -9.54
C SER A 363 -4.84 -31.93 -10.07
N THR A 364 -5.37 -31.23 -11.10
CA THR A 364 -4.76 -29.99 -11.61
C THR A 364 -4.93 -28.86 -10.61
N ALA A 365 -6.11 -28.75 -9.95
CA ALA A 365 -6.34 -27.73 -8.91
C ALA A 365 -5.42 -27.95 -7.71
N GLU A 366 -5.28 -29.18 -7.22
CA GLU A 366 -4.38 -29.55 -6.12
C GLU A 366 -2.91 -29.22 -6.44
N PHE A 367 -2.45 -29.51 -7.67
CA PHE A 367 -1.10 -29.16 -8.10
C PHE A 367 -0.88 -27.65 -8.13
N LEU A 368 -1.85 -26.89 -8.65
CA LEU A 368 -1.75 -25.43 -8.70
C LEU A 368 -1.73 -24.83 -7.29
N ASP A 369 -2.57 -25.32 -6.39
CA ASP A 369 -2.61 -24.91 -4.98
C ASP A 369 -1.28 -25.21 -4.27
N PHE A 370 -0.75 -26.43 -4.46
CA PHE A 370 0.55 -26.81 -3.90
C PHE A 370 1.69 -25.88 -4.38
N VAL A 371 1.72 -25.55 -5.67
CA VAL A 371 2.73 -24.67 -6.24
C VAL A 371 2.58 -23.24 -5.68
N MET A 372 1.35 -22.73 -5.66
CA MET A 372 1.07 -21.37 -5.17
C MET A 372 1.39 -21.21 -3.68
N THR A 373 1.01 -22.16 -2.86
CA THR A 373 1.29 -22.15 -1.41
C THR A 373 2.79 -22.04 -1.12
N ARG A 374 3.63 -22.79 -1.85
CA ARG A 374 5.09 -22.74 -1.66
C ARG A 374 5.71 -21.45 -2.17
N ILE A 375 5.25 -20.96 -3.32
CA ILE A 375 5.74 -19.68 -3.87
C ILE A 375 5.36 -18.54 -2.95
N THR A 376 4.12 -18.52 -2.45
CA THR A 376 3.62 -17.50 -1.53
C THR A 376 4.39 -17.50 -0.21
N LEU A 377 4.77 -18.68 0.32
CA LEU A 377 5.59 -18.75 1.54
C LEU A 377 6.94 -18.07 1.36
N ALA A 378 7.65 -18.40 0.28
CA ALA A 378 8.96 -17.81 0.01
C ALA A 378 8.86 -16.29 -0.16
N CYS A 379 7.86 -15.82 -0.89
CA CYS A 379 7.57 -14.40 -1.09
C CYS A 379 7.23 -13.71 0.24
N ALA A 380 6.33 -14.28 1.04
CA ALA A 380 5.89 -13.72 2.30
C ALA A 380 7.03 -13.60 3.32
N MET A 381 7.89 -14.60 3.42
CA MET A 381 9.08 -14.55 4.29
C MET A 381 10.05 -13.44 3.85
N PHE A 382 10.27 -13.30 2.54
CA PHE A 382 11.14 -12.26 2.01
C PHE A 382 10.57 -10.86 2.27
N ILE A 383 9.27 -10.66 2.02
CA ILE A 383 8.59 -9.39 2.28
C ILE A 383 8.64 -9.04 3.78
N ALA A 384 8.37 -10.02 4.65
CA ALA A 384 8.45 -9.85 6.10
C ALA A 384 9.85 -9.46 6.55
N PHE A 385 10.89 -10.10 6.01
CA PHE A 385 12.28 -9.76 6.30
C PHE A 385 12.60 -8.31 5.93
N ILE A 386 12.28 -7.87 4.72
CA ILE A 386 12.53 -6.48 4.28
C ILE A 386 11.72 -5.49 5.10
N ALA A 387 10.47 -5.82 5.46
CA ALA A 387 9.58 -4.93 6.22
C ALA A 387 10.10 -4.66 7.64
N ILE A 388 10.75 -5.66 8.26
CA ILE A 388 11.26 -5.60 9.63
C ILE A 388 12.70 -5.05 9.68
N PHE A 389 13.43 -5.13 8.59
CA PHE A 389 14.84 -4.78 8.54
C PHE A 389 15.20 -3.38 9.09
N PRO A 390 14.40 -2.30 8.86
CA PRO A 390 14.66 -1.00 9.47
C PRO A 390 14.66 -1.01 10.99
N ASP A 391 13.88 -1.88 11.62
CA ASP A 391 13.82 -1.97 13.08
C ASP A 391 15.16 -2.50 13.63
N PHE A 392 15.83 -3.42 12.92
CA PHE A 392 17.18 -3.85 13.23
C PHE A 392 18.22 -2.75 13.00
N ILE A 393 18.12 -1.99 11.90
CA ILE A 393 18.99 -0.85 11.63
C ILE A 393 18.89 0.19 12.75
N MET A 394 17.66 0.53 13.15
CA MET A 394 17.43 1.47 14.25
C MET A 394 18.05 1.00 15.56
N ALA A 395 17.85 -0.27 15.91
CA ALA A 395 18.37 -0.84 17.15
C ALA A 395 19.91 -0.85 17.17
N TRP A 396 20.53 -1.17 16.04
CA TRP A 396 21.99 -1.33 15.95
C TRP A 396 22.71 0.00 15.77
N LEU A 397 22.25 0.85 14.84
CA LEU A 397 22.91 2.12 14.52
C LEU A 397 22.36 3.31 15.30
N LYS A 398 21.25 3.14 16.04
CA LYS A 398 20.54 4.19 16.81
C LYS A 398 20.18 5.41 15.98
N ILE A 399 19.79 5.18 14.72
CA ILE A 399 19.39 6.21 13.74
C ILE A 399 17.90 6.50 13.87
N PRO A 400 17.43 7.73 13.60
CA PRO A 400 16.00 8.04 13.58
C PRO A 400 15.24 7.13 12.62
N TYR A 401 14.02 6.72 13.02
CA TYR A 401 13.18 5.82 12.22
C TYR A 401 12.95 6.34 10.78
N LEU A 402 12.73 7.64 10.63
CA LEU A 402 12.51 8.25 9.33
C LEU A 402 13.66 7.95 8.35
N VAL A 403 14.90 8.04 8.81
CA VAL A 403 16.09 7.73 8.00
C VAL A 403 16.15 6.21 7.74
N ALA A 404 16.02 5.38 8.77
CA ALA A 404 16.09 3.93 8.65
C ALA A 404 15.05 3.36 7.68
N SER A 405 13.82 3.92 7.66
CA SER A 405 12.72 3.48 6.81
C SER A 405 12.97 3.71 5.31
N PHE A 406 13.91 4.60 4.94
CA PHE A 406 14.31 4.81 3.55
C PHE A 406 15.40 3.86 3.07
N PHE A 407 16.09 3.15 3.97
CA PHE A 407 17.08 2.15 3.58
C PHE A 407 16.51 0.71 3.55
N GLY A 408 15.26 0.55 3.84
CA GLY A 408 14.53 -0.71 3.84
C GLY A 408 13.13 -0.51 4.41
N GLY A 409 12.36 -1.58 4.48
CA GLY A 409 11.05 -1.59 5.12
C GLY A 409 9.88 -1.27 4.21
N THR A 410 8.74 -1.07 4.86
CA THR A 410 7.44 -0.96 4.18
C THR A 410 7.36 0.20 3.21
N GLY A 411 8.00 1.33 3.52
CA GLY A 411 7.98 2.51 2.66
C GLY A 411 8.56 2.23 1.28
N ILE A 412 9.75 1.63 1.21
CA ILE A 412 10.40 1.26 -0.07
C ILE A 412 9.60 0.18 -0.80
N LEU A 413 9.13 -0.85 -0.08
CA LEU A 413 8.32 -1.90 -0.68
C LEU A 413 7.07 -1.32 -1.35
N ILE A 414 6.39 -0.39 -0.68
CA ILE A 414 5.20 0.29 -1.21
C ILE A 414 5.56 1.13 -2.42
N VAL A 415 6.58 1.99 -2.31
CA VAL A 415 6.99 2.88 -3.42
C VAL A 415 7.39 2.08 -4.65
N VAL A 416 8.28 1.10 -4.51
CA VAL A 416 8.76 0.29 -5.63
C VAL A 416 7.64 -0.55 -6.24
N GLY A 417 6.82 -1.21 -5.41
CA GLY A 417 5.70 -2.03 -5.88
C GLY A 417 4.65 -1.23 -6.64
N VAL A 418 4.22 -0.09 -6.09
CA VAL A 418 3.23 0.78 -6.74
C VAL A 418 3.77 1.38 -8.03
N MET A 419 5.03 1.79 -8.05
CA MET A 419 5.66 2.31 -9.27
C MET A 419 5.75 1.22 -10.36
N LEU A 420 6.11 -0.02 -9.99
CA LEU A 420 6.14 -1.14 -10.93
C LEU A 420 4.75 -1.47 -11.49
N ASP A 421 3.72 -1.49 -10.65
CA ASP A 421 2.35 -1.74 -11.09
C ASP A 421 1.84 -0.62 -12.00
N THR A 422 2.17 0.62 -11.69
CA THR A 422 1.81 1.78 -12.54
C THR A 422 2.51 1.70 -13.89
N VAL A 423 3.80 1.36 -13.93
CA VAL A 423 4.54 1.18 -15.19
C VAL A 423 3.96 0.03 -16.03
N LYS A 424 3.60 -1.11 -15.41
CA LYS A 424 2.94 -2.21 -16.11
C LYS A 424 1.60 -1.80 -16.72
N GLN A 425 0.82 -0.96 -16.02
CA GLN A 425 -0.43 -0.43 -16.58
C GLN A 425 -0.16 0.50 -17.76
N ILE A 426 0.85 1.37 -17.67
CA ILE A 426 1.26 2.22 -18.79
C ILE A 426 1.67 1.37 -20.01
N GLU A 427 2.50 0.34 -19.81
CA GLU A 427 2.92 -0.58 -20.87
C GLU A 427 1.73 -1.32 -21.50
N SER A 428 0.76 -1.77 -20.70
CA SER A 428 -0.46 -2.41 -21.18
C SER A 428 -1.30 -1.46 -22.05
N HIS A 429 -1.47 -0.20 -21.64
CA HIS A 429 -2.16 0.82 -22.44
C HIS A 429 -1.43 1.16 -23.75
N LEU A 430 -0.09 1.20 -23.73
CA LEU A 430 0.72 1.41 -24.93
C LEU A 430 0.55 0.27 -25.93
N LEU A 431 0.55 -0.98 -25.46
CA LEU A 431 0.33 -2.16 -26.30
C LEU A 431 -1.06 -2.15 -26.95
N MET A 432 -2.11 -1.86 -26.17
CA MET A 432 -3.47 -1.76 -26.70
C MET A 432 -3.58 -0.71 -27.81
N HIS A 433 -2.98 0.44 -27.64
CA HIS A 433 -3.00 1.51 -28.64
C HIS A 433 -2.23 1.15 -29.93
N HIS A 434 -1.14 0.39 -29.81
CA HIS A 434 -0.42 -0.13 -30.98
C HIS A 434 -1.31 -1.09 -31.79
N TYR A 435 -2.05 -1.99 -31.14
CA TYR A 435 -2.97 -2.91 -31.82
C TYR A 435 -4.13 -2.19 -32.50
N GLU A 436 -4.72 -1.15 -31.88
CA GLU A 436 -5.76 -0.34 -32.50
C GLU A 436 -5.25 0.42 -33.73
N GLY A 437 -4.02 0.90 -33.72
CA GLY A 437 -3.37 1.53 -34.85
C GLY A 437 -3.22 0.58 -36.05
N PHE A 438 -2.85 -0.68 -35.79
CA PHE A 438 -2.79 -1.70 -36.83
C PHE A 438 -4.15 -2.07 -37.41
N ILE A 439 -5.20 -2.14 -36.61
CA ILE A 439 -6.57 -2.44 -37.04
C ILE A 439 -7.13 -1.28 -37.90
N LYS A 440 -6.88 -0.04 -37.52
CA LYS A 440 -7.35 1.17 -38.26
C LYS A 440 -6.58 1.38 -39.57
N SER A 441 -5.30 1.02 -39.64
CA SER A 441 -4.50 1.15 -40.87
C SER A 441 -4.58 -0.10 -41.78
N GLY A 442 -5.05 -1.23 -41.28
CA GLY A 442 -5.24 -2.45 -42.02
C GLY A 442 -6.53 -2.45 -42.84
N ARG A 443 -6.53 -1.83 -44.03
CA ARG A 443 -7.42 -2.24 -45.10
C ARG A 443 -7.16 -3.69 -45.40
N ILE A 444 -8.00 -4.58 -44.87
CA ILE A 444 -8.04 -5.99 -45.30
C ILE A 444 -8.45 -5.96 -46.78
N ARG A 445 -7.48 -5.99 -47.66
CA ARG A 445 -7.72 -6.32 -49.07
C ARG A 445 -8.20 -7.78 -49.11
N GLY A 446 -9.48 -7.97 -49.10
CA GLY A 446 -10.08 -9.26 -49.41
C GLY A 446 -9.58 -9.68 -50.76
N ARG A 447 -8.84 -10.78 -50.81
CA ARG A 447 -8.45 -11.46 -52.05
C ARG A 447 -9.72 -12.07 -52.64
N LYS A 448 -10.20 -11.50 -53.77
CA LYS A 448 -11.21 -12.10 -54.62
C LYS A 448 -10.74 -13.45 -55.15
#